data_b5c62613ad909f80ad6e45eebe5c3eb9
#
_entry.id   b5c62613ad909f80ad6e45eebe5c3eb9
#
_cell.length_a   1.000
_cell.length_b   1.000
_cell.length_c   1.000
_cell.angle_alpha   90.00
_cell.angle_beta   90.00
_cell.angle_gamma   90.00
#
_symmetry.space_group_name_H-M   'P 1'
#
loop_
_entity.id
_entity.type
_entity.pdbx_description
1 polymer ?
#
loop_
_entity_poly.entity_id
_entity_poly.type
_entity_poly.pdbx_seq_one_letter_code
_entity_poly.pdbx_strand_id
1 'polypeptide(L)'
;NVFYKIFGTFKFSFIPPLLIYLAAGVSGITNIVGVFFVKEYLDLSAVFLAGLGFWAGLPWVLKMPLGHLVDILWKFKSLLVLLGAIVMATSSLIMFGLIQYKVQMLTILNAETWFIISTLLAPIGFVLQDVVADAMTVEAVPKIDRNGNEINFNELKSMNVSMQLLGRVSIIFGTLLVSMLNLIVFADSSEMTELEKVKAYGNIYLYSLVVPIISITGIFLAYINQKNKYNLLIADGISPSKASTMIFNVPEVTNPNMLIIIGSIIFVIFTLAIGTSNIEFSQEIVFIGSFAIILTLLFKLSNELDLKAKRMLLGTAIIIFAFRAMPGVGQGGSWFEIDVLGFDQEFLSLLGLIASFLTIIGIFVLRPLMEKSSMTKLIVILSIAGSFFILPSIAMFYGFHEFTSKITNGLVDARFIAIFNTALESPLGQVSMIPILAWIAQSAPNHLKATFFAVLASFTNLALSASNLGTKYLNQIYVITREVKTNLGDIKIPADYSEL
;
A
#
# COMPACT_ATOMS: atom_id res chain seq x y z
N ASN A 1 28.20 -11.84 0.88
CA ASN A 1 27.90 -10.63 0.12
C ASN A 1 26.46 -10.71 -0.39
N VAL A 2 25.53 -10.06 0.34
CA VAL A 2 24.07 -10.15 0.11
C VAL A 2 23.73 -9.57 -1.28
N PHE A 3 24.32 -8.44 -1.63
CA PHE A 3 24.16 -7.82 -2.95
C PHE A 3 24.50 -8.78 -4.09
N TYR A 4 25.62 -9.46 -4.02
CA TYR A 4 26.05 -10.40 -5.05
C TYR A 4 25.08 -11.58 -5.22
N LYS A 5 24.47 -12.04 -4.12
CA LYS A 5 23.50 -13.13 -4.16
C LYS A 5 22.15 -12.72 -4.81
N ILE A 6 21.68 -11.49 -4.55
CA ILE A 6 20.42 -10.99 -5.09
C ILE A 6 20.57 -10.62 -6.57
N PHE A 7 21.63 -9.87 -6.93
CA PHE A 7 21.87 -9.48 -8.31
C PHE A 7 22.35 -10.64 -9.18
N GLY A 8 23.03 -11.64 -8.62
CA GLY A 8 23.41 -12.86 -9.32
C GLY A 8 22.23 -13.77 -9.68
N THR A 9 21.09 -13.65 -8.96
CA THR A 9 19.84 -14.37 -9.29
C THR A 9 18.86 -13.54 -10.12
N PHE A 10 19.18 -12.27 -10.42
CA PHE A 10 18.34 -11.40 -11.22
C PHE A 10 18.18 -11.93 -12.64
N LYS A 11 16.93 -12.04 -13.10
CA LYS A 11 16.60 -12.45 -14.47
C LYS A 11 15.75 -11.40 -15.14
N PHE A 12 15.89 -11.26 -16.45
CA PHE A 12 15.12 -10.28 -17.23
C PHE A 12 13.60 -10.50 -17.10
N SER A 13 13.19 -11.75 -16.83
CA SER A 13 11.79 -12.09 -16.55
C SER A 13 11.22 -11.46 -15.27
N PHE A 14 12.07 -10.92 -14.38
CA PHE A 14 11.63 -10.24 -13.16
C PHE A 14 11.16 -8.81 -13.43
N ILE A 15 11.63 -8.18 -14.52
CA ILE A 15 11.33 -6.76 -14.81
C ILE A 15 9.83 -6.48 -14.91
N PRO A 16 8.99 -7.26 -15.60
CA PRO A 16 7.58 -6.95 -15.74
C PRO A 16 6.82 -6.78 -14.40
N PRO A 17 6.83 -7.74 -13.46
CA PRO A 17 6.17 -7.54 -12.17
C PRO A 17 6.84 -6.43 -11.33
N LEU A 18 8.16 -6.23 -11.44
CA LEU A 18 8.86 -5.16 -10.74
C LEU A 18 8.41 -3.77 -11.22
N LEU A 19 8.07 -3.60 -12.49
CA LEU A 19 7.50 -2.35 -13.00
C LEU A 19 6.12 -2.06 -12.41
N ILE A 20 5.27 -3.08 -12.23
CA ILE A 20 3.97 -2.90 -11.58
C ILE A 20 4.17 -2.52 -10.09
N TYR A 21 5.11 -3.13 -9.40
CA TYR A 21 5.47 -2.75 -8.04
C TYR A 21 6.11 -1.35 -7.97
N LEU A 22 6.89 -0.96 -8.98
CA LEU A 22 7.40 0.41 -9.10
C LEU A 22 6.23 1.40 -9.25
N ALA A 23 5.27 1.10 -10.12
CA ALA A 23 4.05 1.90 -10.27
C ALA A 23 3.30 2.01 -8.94
N ALA A 24 3.27 0.92 -8.15
CA ALA A 24 2.73 0.91 -6.81
C ALA A 24 3.43 1.92 -5.89
N GLY A 25 4.74 2.00 -5.90
CA GLY A 25 5.48 3.01 -5.15
C GLY A 25 5.24 4.44 -5.65
N VAL A 26 5.25 4.62 -6.98
CA VAL A 26 5.02 5.93 -7.62
C VAL A 26 3.61 6.47 -7.39
N SER A 27 2.63 5.61 -7.14
CA SER A 27 1.25 6.06 -6.87
C SER A 27 1.10 6.95 -5.64
N GLY A 28 2.05 6.88 -4.70
CA GLY A 28 2.11 7.80 -3.57
C GLY A 28 2.37 9.28 -3.94
N ILE A 29 2.57 9.59 -5.23
CA ILE A 29 2.87 10.95 -5.73
C ILE A 29 1.84 11.99 -5.27
N THR A 30 0.57 11.60 -5.10
CA THR A 30 -0.52 12.49 -4.70
C THR A 30 -0.71 12.60 -3.19
N ASN A 31 0.04 11.84 -2.37
CA ASN A 31 -0.21 11.76 -0.92
C ASN A 31 -0.01 13.10 -0.22
N ILE A 32 1.11 13.79 -0.44
CA ILE A 32 1.39 15.09 0.18
C ILE A 32 0.35 16.11 -0.28
N VAL A 33 0.16 16.23 -1.59
CA VAL A 33 -0.82 17.16 -2.16
C VAL A 33 -2.22 16.87 -1.65
N GLY A 34 -2.61 15.59 -1.50
CA GLY A 34 -3.90 15.19 -0.96
C GLY A 34 -4.13 15.71 0.46
N VAL A 35 -3.13 15.62 1.33
CA VAL A 35 -3.22 16.13 2.71
C VAL A 35 -3.42 17.64 2.72
N PHE A 36 -2.60 18.40 1.97
CA PHE A 36 -2.72 19.86 1.90
C PHE A 36 -4.03 20.29 1.23
N PHE A 37 -4.42 19.63 0.12
CA PHE A 37 -5.66 19.95 -0.57
C PHE A 37 -6.89 19.75 0.32
N VAL A 38 -6.96 18.62 1.04
CA VAL A 38 -8.05 18.37 2.01
C VAL A 38 -8.06 19.41 3.10
N LYS A 39 -6.88 19.75 3.65
CA LYS A 39 -6.76 20.73 4.71
C LYS A 39 -7.16 22.14 4.27
N GLU A 40 -6.76 22.56 3.08
CA GLU A 40 -6.90 23.94 2.63
C GLU A 40 -8.24 24.21 1.92
N TYR A 41 -8.82 23.20 1.23
CA TYR A 41 -9.92 23.42 0.30
C TYR A 41 -11.18 22.60 0.55
N LEU A 42 -11.13 21.60 1.46
CA LEU A 42 -12.30 20.75 1.78
C LEU A 42 -12.68 20.88 3.26
N ASP A 43 -13.98 20.97 3.53
CA ASP A 43 -14.52 21.05 4.90
C ASP A 43 -14.83 19.63 5.44
N LEU A 44 -13.80 18.78 5.52
CA LEU A 44 -13.93 17.39 5.97
C LEU A 44 -13.25 17.21 7.35
N SER A 45 -13.98 16.60 8.31
CA SER A 45 -13.47 16.33 9.65
C SER A 45 -12.46 15.18 9.68
N ALA A 46 -11.62 15.14 10.72
CA ALA A 46 -10.70 14.02 10.95
C ALA A 46 -11.44 12.67 11.11
N VAL A 47 -12.60 12.70 11.78
CA VAL A 47 -13.50 11.54 11.93
C VAL A 47 -13.96 11.02 10.56
N PHE A 48 -14.43 11.94 9.70
CA PHE A 48 -14.88 11.58 8.37
C PHE A 48 -13.75 10.99 7.51
N LEU A 49 -12.57 11.58 7.55
CA LEU A 49 -11.40 11.12 6.80
C LEU A 49 -10.92 9.75 7.28
N ALA A 50 -10.95 9.48 8.60
CA ALA A 50 -10.65 8.15 9.13
C ALA A 50 -11.67 7.10 8.66
N GLY A 51 -12.98 7.45 8.65
CA GLY A 51 -14.03 6.62 8.09
C GLY A 51 -13.87 6.38 6.58
N LEU A 52 -13.49 7.42 5.82
CA LEU A 52 -13.18 7.27 4.40
C LEU A 52 -11.98 6.35 4.17
N GLY A 53 -10.95 6.42 5.04
CA GLY A 53 -9.82 5.50 5.05
C GLY A 53 -10.24 4.03 5.27
N PHE A 54 -11.24 3.78 6.12
CA PHE A 54 -11.83 2.45 6.27
C PHE A 54 -12.37 1.93 4.92
N TRP A 55 -13.21 2.73 4.23
CA TRP A 55 -13.78 2.33 2.93
C TRP A 55 -12.70 2.14 1.86
N ALA A 56 -11.71 3.02 1.80
CA ALA A 56 -10.57 2.91 0.89
C ALA A 56 -9.67 1.70 1.17
N GLY A 57 -9.70 1.18 2.40
CA GLY A 57 -8.98 -0.05 2.79
C GLY A 57 -9.66 -1.35 2.37
N LEU A 58 -10.99 -1.34 2.14
CA LEU A 58 -11.75 -2.57 1.83
C LEU A 58 -11.31 -3.28 0.54
N PRO A 59 -10.94 -2.61 -0.57
CA PRO A 59 -10.42 -3.29 -1.76
C PRO A 59 -9.24 -4.22 -1.45
N TRP A 60 -8.40 -3.88 -0.47
CA TRP A 60 -7.28 -4.72 -0.04
C TRP A 60 -7.72 -5.99 0.71
N VAL A 61 -8.88 -5.95 1.36
CA VAL A 61 -9.51 -7.14 1.95
C VAL A 61 -10.04 -8.07 0.85
N LEU A 62 -10.47 -7.51 -0.28
CA LEU A 62 -10.90 -8.25 -1.48
C LEU A 62 -9.74 -8.91 -2.25
N LYS A 63 -8.50 -8.78 -1.80
CA LYS A 63 -7.35 -9.38 -2.47
C LYS A 63 -7.49 -10.89 -2.64
N MET A 64 -8.14 -11.58 -1.70
CA MET A 64 -8.41 -13.01 -1.77
C MET A 64 -9.32 -13.40 -2.95
N PRO A 65 -10.53 -12.85 -3.09
CA PRO A 65 -11.38 -13.17 -4.23
C PRO A 65 -10.79 -12.74 -5.57
N LEU A 66 -10.11 -11.61 -5.58
CA LEU A 66 -9.44 -11.11 -6.79
C LEU A 66 -8.29 -12.03 -7.20
N GLY A 67 -7.52 -12.59 -6.25
CA GLY A 67 -6.48 -13.57 -6.53
C GLY A 67 -7.04 -14.81 -7.22
N HIS A 68 -8.15 -15.34 -6.70
CA HIS A 68 -8.82 -16.49 -7.31
C HIS A 68 -9.42 -16.16 -8.70
N LEU A 69 -9.97 -14.95 -8.86
CA LEU A 69 -10.44 -14.44 -10.14
C LEU A 69 -9.28 -14.33 -11.15
N VAL A 70 -8.12 -13.86 -10.74
CA VAL A 70 -6.92 -13.79 -11.58
C VAL A 70 -6.50 -15.19 -12.04
N ASP A 71 -6.53 -16.20 -11.15
CA ASP A 71 -6.20 -17.57 -11.48
C ASP A 71 -7.16 -18.13 -12.55
N ILE A 72 -8.46 -17.88 -12.41
CA ILE A 72 -9.48 -18.30 -13.39
C ILE A 72 -9.32 -17.54 -14.71
N LEU A 73 -9.09 -16.23 -14.63
CA LEU A 73 -8.97 -15.33 -15.78
C LEU A 73 -7.51 -15.12 -16.25
N TRP A 74 -6.60 -16.04 -15.95
CA TRP A 74 -5.16 -15.88 -16.21
C TRP A 74 -4.83 -15.44 -17.63
N LYS A 75 -5.55 -15.97 -18.62
CA LYS A 75 -5.42 -15.56 -20.03
C LYS A 75 -5.71 -14.07 -20.25
N PHE A 76 -6.51 -13.47 -19.40
CA PHE A 76 -6.96 -12.08 -19.46
C PHE A 76 -6.29 -11.19 -18.41
N LYS A 77 -5.20 -11.63 -17.75
CA LYS A 77 -4.47 -10.87 -16.74
C LYS A 77 -4.09 -9.45 -17.19
N SER A 78 -3.73 -9.30 -18.47
CA SER A 78 -3.39 -8.00 -19.06
C SER A 78 -4.60 -7.05 -19.08
N LEU A 79 -5.81 -7.59 -19.31
CA LEU A 79 -7.05 -6.80 -19.27
C LEU A 79 -7.35 -6.31 -17.84
N LEU A 80 -7.10 -7.13 -16.83
CA LEU A 80 -7.29 -6.73 -15.42
C LEU A 80 -6.34 -5.59 -15.02
N VAL A 81 -5.07 -5.66 -15.44
CA VAL A 81 -4.13 -4.55 -15.22
C VAL A 81 -4.56 -3.29 -15.97
N LEU A 82 -5.04 -3.43 -17.22
CA LEU A 82 -5.53 -2.30 -18.01
C LEU A 82 -6.76 -1.66 -17.35
N LEU A 83 -7.72 -2.47 -16.86
CA LEU A 83 -8.88 -1.96 -16.11
C LEU A 83 -8.45 -1.23 -14.84
N GLY A 84 -7.51 -1.80 -14.08
CA GLY A 84 -6.94 -1.14 -12.92
C GLY A 84 -6.27 0.19 -13.28
N ALA A 85 -5.52 0.23 -14.38
CA ALA A 85 -4.87 1.44 -14.89
C ALA A 85 -5.88 2.53 -15.28
N ILE A 86 -6.98 2.16 -15.95
CA ILE A 86 -8.07 3.08 -16.32
C ILE A 86 -8.74 3.66 -15.06
N VAL A 87 -9.04 2.81 -14.07
CA VAL A 87 -9.68 3.25 -12.81
C VAL A 87 -8.77 4.23 -12.06
N MET A 88 -7.46 3.95 -11.97
CA MET A 88 -6.49 4.85 -11.34
C MET A 88 -6.35 6.17 -12.11
N ALA A 89 -6.26 6.11 -13.45
CA ALA A 89 -6.22 7.31 -14.28
C ALA A 89 -7.49 8.16 -14.10
N THR A 90 -8.66 7.54 -14.02
CA THR A 90 -9.93 8.23 -13.77
C THR A 90 -9.91 8.94 -12.42
N SER A 91 -9.44 8.28 -11.35
CA SER A 91 -9.27 8.90 -10.04
C SER A 91 -8.39 10.15 -10.11
N SER A 92 -7.22 10.06 -10.74
CA SER A 92 -6.29 11.18 -10.88
C SER A 92 -6.87 12.33 -11.72
N LEU A 93 -7.58 12.01 -12.80
CA LEU A 93 -8.23 13.01 -13.65
C LEU A 93 -9.38 13.72 -12.96
N ILE A 94 -10.14 13.04 -12.10
CA ILE A 94 -11.17 13.67 -11.25
C ILE A 94 -10.53 14.74 -10.36
N MET A 95 -9.44 14.42 -9.67
CA MET A 95 -8.77 15.38 -8.81
C MET A 95 -8.12 16.52 -9.60
N PHE A 96 -7.47 16.20 -10.73
CA PHE A 96 -6.95 17.23 -11.63
C PHE A 96 -8.07 18.20 -12.08
N GLY A 97 -9.22 17.65 -12.50
CA GLY A 97 -10.39 18.44 -12.90
C GLY A 97 -10.91 19.30 -11.74
N LEU A 98 -11.04 18.73 -10.54
CA LEU A 98 -11.51 19.43 -9.36
C LEU A 98 -10.61 20.63 -8.98
N ILE A 99 -9.30 20.51 -9.21
CA ILE A 99 -8.32 21.56 -8.88
C ILE A 99 -8.27 22.61 -9.99
N GLN A 100 -8.17 22.22 -11.26
CA GLN A 100 -7.93 23.14 -12.38
C GLN A 100 -9.21 23.70 -12.98
N TYR A 101 -10.31 22.93 -12.95
CA TYR A 101 -11.60 23.28 -13.52
C TYR A 101 -12.71 23.31 -12.48
N LYS A 102 -12.39 23.86 -11.29
CA LYS A 102 -13.26 23.87 -10.10
C LYS A 102 -14.68 24.31 -10.42
N VAL A 103 -14.85 25.42 -11.13
CA VAL A 103 -16.18 25.98 -11.45
C VAL A 103 -17.03 24.98 -12.22
N GLN A 104 -16.47 24.37 -13.27
CA GLN A 104 -17.19 23.39 -14.08
C GLN A 104 -17.50 22.11 -13.30
N MET A 105 -16.56 21.62 -12.51
CA MET A 105 -16.76 20.40 -11.69
C MET A 105 -17.85 20.60 -10.64
N LEU A 106 -17.90 21.78 -10.03
CA LEU A 106 -18.91 22.11 -9.00
C LEU A 106 -20.33 22.30 -9.56
N THR A 107 -20.51 22.47 -10.86
CA THR A 107 -21.86 22.45 -11.48
C THR A 107 -22.49 21.07 -11.50
N ILE A 108 -21.66 20.00 -11.38
CA ILE A 108 -22.11 18.61 -11.45
C ILE A 108 -22.27 18.02 -10.04
N LEU A 109 -21.22 18.09 -9.20
CA LEU A 109 -21.20 17.59 -7.83
C LEU A 109 -20.36 18.53 -6.95
N ASN A 110 -20.57 18.49 -5.63
CA ASN A 110 -19.74 19.25 -4.68
C ASN A 110 -18.31 18.69 -4.60
N ALA A 111 -17.39 19.48 -4.08
CA ALA A 111 -15.96 19.14 -4.02
C ALA A 111 -15.69 17.87 -3.19
N GLU A 112 -16.40 17.74 -2.06
CA GLU A 112 -16.27 16.61 -1.15
C GLU A 112 -16.68 15.30 -1.83
N THR A 113 -17.77 15.31 -2.61
CA THR A 113 -18.25 14.13 -3.35
C THR A 113 -17.23 13.71 -4.42
N TRP A 114 -16.66 14.65 -5.17
CA TRP A 114 -15.61 14.35 -6.13
C TRP A 114 -14.36 13.76 -5.45
N PHE A 115 -13.97 14.32 -4.32
CA PHE A 115 -12.85 13.79 -3.52
C PHE A 115 -13.11 12.38 -3.03
N ILE A 116 -14.32 12.10 -2.51
CA ILE A 116 -14.72 10.76 -2.05
C ILE A 116 -14.64 9.76 -3.19
N ILE A 117 -15.23 10.08 -4.35
CA ILE A 117 -15.20 9.22 -5.53
C ILE A 117 -13.76 8.90 -5.93
N SER A 118 -12.91 9.92 -6.04
CA SER A 118 -11.50 9.72 -6.38
C SER A 118 -10.78 8.84 -5.37
N THR A 119 -10.95 9.11 -4.07
CA THR A 119 -10.30 8.38 -2.97
C THR A 119 -10.71 6.92 -2.93
N LEU A 120 -11.94 6.57 -3.34
CA LEU A 120 -12.39 5.19 -3.40
C LEU A 120 -11.97 4.48 -4.68
N LEU A 121 -11.89 5.18 -5.81
CA LEU A 121 -11.48 4.58 -7.08
C LEU A 121 -10.00 4.18 -7.09
N ALA A 122 -9.11 4.99 -6.53
CA ALA A 122 -7.68 4.73 -6.56
C ALA A 122 -7.29 3.34 -5.98
N PRO A 123 -7.72 2.94 -4.77
CA PRO A 123 -7.42 1.63 -4.21
C PRO A 123 -7.99 0.47 -5.01
N ILE A 124 -9.18 0.63 -5.63
CA ILE A 124 -9.79 -0.39 -6.49
C ILE A 124 -8.88 -0.68 -7.68
N GLY A 125 -8.45 0.38 -8.39
CA GLY A 125 -7.55 0.24 -9.52
C GLY A 125 -6.19 -0.36 -9.13
N PHE A 126 -5.73 0.01 -7.94
CA PHE A 126 -4.47 -0.45 -7.38
C PHE A 126 -4.47 -1.94 -7.08
N VAL A 127 -5.47 -2.40 -6.32
CA VAL A 127 -5.57 -3.81 -5.90
C VAL A 127 -5.70 -4.74 -7.10
N LEU A 128 -6.42 -4.32 -8.15
CA LEU A 128 -6.51 -5.10 -9.39
C LEU A 128 -5.14 -5.34 -10.02
N GLN A 129 -4.27 -4.33 -10.03
CA GLN A 129 -2.91 -4.46 -10.56
C GLN A 129 -2.00 -5.25 -9.65
N ASP A 130 -2.08 -5.02 -8.34
CA ASP A 130 -1.23 -5.65 -7.33
C ASP A 130 -1.45 -7.18 -7.28
N VAL A 131 -2.71 -7.63 -7.36
CA VAL A 131 -3.03 -9.06 -7.39
C VAL A 131 -2.45 -9.74 -8.64
N VAL A 132 -2.50 -9.08 -9.80
CA VAL A 132 -1.87 -9.60 -11.02
C VAL A 132 -0.35 -9.60 -10.91
N ALA A 133 0.25 -8.55 -10.33
CA ALA A 133 1.68 -8.48 -10.08
C ALA A 133 2.17 -9.62 -9.18
N ASP A 134 1.45 -9.91 -8.09
CA ASP A 134 1.76 -11.02 -7.19
C ASP A 134 1.79 -12.36 -7.96
N ALA A 135 0.79 -12.61 -8.79
CA ALA A 135 0.74 -13.82 -9.63
C ALA A 135 1.87 -13.84 -10.68
N MET A 136 2.19 -12.70 -11.29
CA MET A 136 3.30 -12.58 -12.23
C MET A 136 4.67 -12.81 -11.57
N THR A 137 4.85 -12.54 -10.27
CA THR A 137 6.11 -12.86 -9.57
C THR A 137 6.39 -14.35 -9.54
N VAL A 138 5.36 -15.16 -9.36
CA VAL A 138 5.46 -16.63 -9.39
C VAL A 138 5.79 -17.14 -10.79
N GLU A 139 5.17 -16.55 -11.83
CA GLU A 139 5.44 -16.87 -13.23
C GLU A 139 6.86 -16.45 -13.67
N ALA A 140 7.35 -15.33 -13.16
CA ALA A 140 8.65 -14.77 -13.54
C ALA A 140 9.83 -15.65 -13.10
N VAL A 141 9.68 -16.45 -12.04
CA VAL A 141 10.71 -17.36 -11.54
C VAL A 141 10.70 -18.63 -12.39
N PRO A 142 11.76 -18.90 -13.18
CA PRO A 142 11.80 -20.07 -14.04
C PRO A 142 11.90 -21.36 -13.20
N LYS A 143 11.15 -22.38 -13.59
CA LYS A 143 11.18 -23.71 -12.97
C LYS A 143 12.20 -24.67 -13.65
N ILE A 144 12.63 -24.31 -14.85
CA ILE A 144 13.51 -25.14 -15.72
C ILE A 144 14.74 -24.28 -16.05
N ASP A 145 15.92 -24.90 -16.06
CA ASP A 145 17.16 -24.25 -16.45
C ASP A 145 17.27 -24.10 -18.00
N ARG A 146 18.38 -23.54 -18.48
CA ARG A 146 18.63 -23.37 -19.93
C ARG A 146 18.80 -24.70 -20.68
N ASN A 147 19.08 -25.79 -19.97
CA ASN A 147 19.30 -27.12 -20.54
C ASN A 147 18.03 -27.98 -20.50
N GLY A 148 16.90 -27.43 -20.01
CA GLY A 148 15.63 -28.15 -19.90
C GLY A 148 15.49 -28.99 -18.63
N ASN A 149 16.43 -28.92 -17.67
CA ASN A 149 16.36 -29.65 -16.42
C ASN A 149 15.59 -28.82 -15.36
N GLU A 150 14.90 -29.50 -14.44
CA GLU A 150 14.26 -28.87 -13.31
C GLU A 150 15.31 -28.19 -12.41
N ILE A 151 15.02 -26.92 -12.03
CA ILE A 151 15.89 -26.18 -11.14
C ILE A 151 15.78 -26.77 -9.72
N ASN A 152 16.93 -26.94 -9.07
CA ASN A 152 16.99 -27.46 -7.70
C ASN A 152 16.10 -26.64 -6.74
N PHE A 153 15.39 -27.33 -5.86
CA PHE A 153 14.47 -26.73 -4.88
C PHE A 153 15.09 -25.57 -4.08
N ASN A 154 16.34 -25.70 -3.64
CA ASN A 154 17.02 -24.64 -2.88
C ASN A 154 17.29 -23.39 -3.73
N GLU A 155 17.64 -23.56 -4.99
CA GLU A 155 17.83 -22.46 -5.95
C GLU A 155 16.50 -21.80 -6.28
N LEU A 156 15.45 -22.57 -6.54
CA LEU A 156 14.09 -22.08 -6.77
C LEU A 156 13.58 -21.27 -5.57
N LYS A 157 13.80 -21.77 -4.35
CA LYS A 157 13.47 -21.05 -3.11
C LYS A 157 14.24 -19.73 -3.01
N SER A 158 15.53 -19.73 -3.33
CA SER A 158 16.35 -18.51 -3.31
C SER A 158 15.89 -17.48 -4.33
N MET A 159 15.50 -17.91 -5.55
CA MET A 159 14.97 -17.01 -6.58
C MET A 159 13.63 -16.40 -6.18
N ASN A 160 12.72 -17.20 -5.59
CA ASN A 160 11.45 -16.69 -5.09
C ASN A 160 11.63 -15.63 -3.98
N VAL A 161 12.54 -15.89 -3.03
CA VAL A 161 12.87 -14.93 -1.97
C VAL A 161 13.47 -13.65 -2.57
N SER A 162 14.38 -13.79 -3.54
CA SER A 162 14.97 -12.63 -4.24
C SER A 162 13.92 -11.83 -4.99
N MET A 163 12.97 -12.49 -5.65
CA MET A 163 11.88 -11.82 -6.35
C MET A 163 10.99 -10.99 -5.41
N GLN A 164 10.60 -11.56 -4.27
CA GLN A 164 9.78 -10.86 -3.28
C GLN A 164 10.54 -9.66 -2.66
N LEU A 165 11.82 -9.82 -2.37
CA LEU A 165 12.66 -8.73 -1.85
C LEU A 165 12.82 -7.61 -2.88
N LEU A 166 13.10 -7.95 -4.14
CA LEU A 166 13.19 -6.98 -5.24
C LEU A 166 11.86 -6.25 -5.46
N GLY A 167 10.72 -6.96 -5.32
CA GLY A 167 9.40 -6.34 -5.36
C GLY A 167 9.24 -5.25 -4.30
N ARG A 168 9.64 -5.51 -3.06
CA ARG A 168 9.61 -4.50 -1.99
C ARG A 168 10.56 -3.34 -2.23
N VAL A 169 11.79 -3.63 -2.67
CA VAL A 169 12.74 -2.58 -3.07
C VAL A 169 12.17 -1.73 -4.20
N SER A 170 11.48 -2.33 -5.18
CA SER A 170 10.87 -1.62 -6.30
C SER A 170 9.78 -0.65 -5.85
N ILE A 171 8.91 -1.07 -4.92
CA ILE A 171 7.89 -0.20 -4.32
C ILE A 171 8.56 1.00 -3.63
N ILE A 172 9.55 0.75 -2.75
CA ILE A 172 10.20 1.82 -1.98
C ILE A 172 11.04 2.72 -2.88
N PHE A 173 11.64 2.17 -3.92
CA PHE A 173 12.31 2.97 -4.94
C PHE A 173 11.33 3.90 -5.67
N GLY A 174 10.10 3.43 -5.93
CA GLY A 174 9.02 4.27 -6.43
C GLY A 174 8.68 5.43 -5.48
N THR A 175 8.56 5.16 -4.17
CA THR A 175 8.31 6.23 -3.19
C THR A 175 9.47 7.21 -3.08
N LEU A 176 10.70 6.76 -3.25
CA LEU A 176 11.89 7.63 -3.31
C LEU A 176 11.82 8.57 -4.51
N LEU A 177 11.48 8.06 -5.71
CA LEU A 177 11.31 8.89 -6.91
C LEU A 177 10.20 9.93 -6.73
N VAL A 178 9.10 9.54 -6.09
CA VAL A 178 8.00 10.45 -5.74
C VAL A 178 8.46 11.56 -4.83
N SER A 179 9.20 11.24 -3.77
CA SER A 179 9.70 12.24 -2.83
C SER A 179 10.67 13.22 -3.51
N MET A 180 11.53 12.71 -4.41
CA MET A 180 12.40 13.57 -5.24
C MET A 180 11.59 14.50 -6.15
N LEU A 181 10.55 13.98 -6.82
CA LEU A 181 9.71 14.80 -7.70
C LEU A 181 8.96 15.87 -6.92
N ASN A 182 8.36 15.50 -5.78
CA ASN A 182 7.65 16.45 -4.93
C ASN A 182 8.61 17.52 -4.39
N LEU A 183 9.82 17.16 -3.99
CA LEU A 183 10.85 18.12 -3.56
C LEU A 183 11.20 19.12 -4.67
N ILE A 184 11.30 18.67 -5.91
CA ILE A 184 11.55 19.56 -7.07
C ILE A 184 10.35 20.46 -7.36
N VAL A 185 9.13 19.91 -7.32
CA VAL A 185 7.90 20.67 -7.64
C VAL A 185 7.57 21.71 -6.56
N PHE A 186 7.86 21.39 -5.30
CA PHE A 186 7.58 22.26 -4.15
C PHE A 186 8.82 22.96 -3.58
N ALA A 187 9.93 22.98 -4.34
CA ALA A 187 11.07 23.80 -3.99
C ALA A 187 10.59 25.26 -3.78
N ASP A 188 11.00 25.84 -2.67
CA ASP A 188 10.59 27.20 -2.25
C ASP A 188 9.07 27.36 -2.08
N SER A 189 8.36 26.31 -1.63
CA SER A 189 6.90 26.33 -1.48
C SER A 189 6.38 27.45 -0.57
N SER A 190 7.22 27.92 0.37
CA SER A 190 6.94 29.04 1.25
C SER A 190 6.85 30.40 0.50
N GLU A 191 7.50 30.52 -0.65
CA GLU A 191 7.50 31.73 -1.47
C GLU A 191 6.43 31.70 -2.57
N MET A 192 5.81 30.52 -2.80
CA MET A 192 4.76 30.34 -3.82
C MET A 192 3.49 31.12 -3.47
N THR A 193 2.93 31.80 -4.43
CA THR A 193 1.58 32.35 -4.33
C THR A 193 0.53 31.24 -4.28
N GLU A 194 -0.66 31.52 -3.74
CA GLU A 194 -1.77 30.55 -3.70
C GLU A 194 -2.13 29.99 -5.08
N LEU A 195 -2.08 30.83 -6.12
CA LEU A 195 -2.34 30.41 -7.50
C LEU A 195 -1.27 29.41 -8.02
N GLU A 196 -0.01 29.63 -7.69
CA GLU A 196 1.10 28.74 -8.05
C GLU A 196 0.99 27.40 -7.32
N LYS A 197 0.64 27.41 -6.03
CA LYS A 197 0.39 26.16 -5.26
C LYS A 197 -0.75 25.36 -5.85
N VAL A 198 -1.89 25.97 -6.15
CA VAL A 198 -3.05 25.29 -6.78
C VAL A 198 -2.65 24.69 -8.13
N LYS A 199 -1.88 25.43 -8.94
CA LYS A 199 -1.37 24.92 -10.21
C LYS A 199 -0.41 23.75 -10.03
N ALA A 200 0.48 23.83 -9.03
CA ALA A 200 1.40 22.73 -8.68
C ALA A 200 0.63 21.47 -8.23
N TYR A 201 -0.39 21.62 -7.39
CA TYR A 201 -1.26 20.52 -6.98
C TYR A 201 -1.92 19.83 -8.19
N GLY A 202 -2.50 20.61 -9.11
CA GLY A 202 -3.09 20.07 -10.32
C GLY A 202 -2.06 19.31 -11.17
N ASN A 203 -0.85 19.86 -11.34
CA ASN A 203 0.22 19.22 -12.08
C ASN A 203 0.64 17.87 -11.47
N ILE A 204 0.69 17.75 -10.13
CA ILE A 204 0.99 16.47 -9.47
C ILE A 204 -0.05 15.41 -9.81
N TYR A 205 -1.35 15.76 -9.81
CA TYR A 205 -2.39 14.81 -10.25
C TYR A 205 -2.27 14.45 -11.74
N LEU A 206 -1.84 15.38 -12.58
CA LEU A 206 -1.55 15.09 -13.98
C LEU A 206 -0.32 14.19 -14.13
N TYR A 207 0.75 14.45 -13.39
CA TYR A 207 1.95 13.61 -13.38
C TYR A 207 1.67 12.20 -12.84
N SER A 208 0.67 12.04 -11.96
CA SER A 208 0.29 10.72 -11.46
C SER A 208 -0.22 9.78 -12.57
N LEU A 209 -0.59 10.29 -13.74
CA LEU A 209 -0.91 9.46 -14.91
C LEU A 209 0.30 8.64 -15.42
N VAL A 210 1.50 8.93 -14.97
CA VAL A 210 2.68 8.08 -15.24
C VAL A 210 2.53 6.69 -14.60
N VAL A 211 1.78 6.58 -13.51
CA VAL A 211 1.56 5.32 -12.78
C VAL A 211 0.91 4.24 -13.67
N PRO A 212 -0.27 4.48 -14.28
CA PRO A 212 -0.85 3.53 -15.22
C PRO A 212 0.04 3.26 -16.43
N ILE A 213 0.82 4.23 -16.91
CA ILE A 213 1.75 4.05 -18.02
C ILE A 213 2.86 3.05 -17.64
N ILE A 214 3.45 3.17 -16.46
CA ILE A 214 4.47 2.23 -15.96
C ILE A 214 3.88 0.82 -15.85
N SER A 215 2.67 0.66 -15.30
CA SER A 215 2.00 -0.63 -15.16
C SER A 215 1.73 -1.28 -16.51
N ILE A 216 1.21 -0.53 -17.49
CA ILE A 216 0.96 -1.01 -18.85
C ILE A 216 2.28 -1.41 -19.53
N THR A 217 3.35 -0.65 -19.33
CA THR A 217 4.69 -0.98 -19.85
C THR A 217 5.16 -2.33 -19.28
N GLY A 218 4.92 -2.60 -17.99
CA GLY A 218 5.21 -3.89 -17.36
C GLY A 218 4.51 -5.06 -18.08
N ILE A 219 3.21 -4.91 -18.38
CA ILE A 219 2.45 -5.92 -19.12
C ILE A 219 2.96 -6.09 -20.56
N PHE A 220 3.28 -4.99 -21.23
CA PHE A 220 3.82 -5.03 -22.59
C PHE A 220 5.15 -5.76 -22.64
N LEU A 221 6.04 -5.52 -21.69
CA LEU A 221 7.31 -6.26 -21.57
C LEU A 221 7.10 -7.75 -21.24
N ALA A 222 6.10 -8.07 -20.40
CA ALA A 222 5.74 -9.47 -20.14
C ALA A 222 5.34 -10.19 -21.43
N TYR A 223 4.50 -9.55 -22.25
CA TYR A 223 4.09 -10.09 -23.56
C TYR A 223 5.27 -10.28 -24.51
N ILE A 224 6.17 -9.29 -24.61
CA ILE A 224 7.39 -9.41 -25.43
C ILE A 224 8.25 -10.59 -24.96
N ASN A 225 8.47 -10.72 -23.63
CA ASN A 225 9.26 -11.82 -23.08
C ASN A 225 8.64 -13.18 -23.37
N GLN A 226 7.32 -13.32 -23.28
CA GLN A 226 6.62 -14.56 -23.62
C GLN A 226 6.74 -14.86 -25.10
N LYS A 227 6.56 -13.87 -25.98
CA LYS A 227 6.71 -14.02 -27.43
C LYS A 227 8.13 -14.42 -27.83
N ASN A 228 9.14 -13.80 -27.20
CA ASN A 228 10.54 -14.17 -27.46
C ASN A 228 10.84 -15.59 -27.03
N LYS A 229 10.36 -16.04 -25.87
CA LYS A 229 10.49 -17.43 -25.43
C LYS A 229 9.80 -18.41 -26.38
N TYR A 230 8.60 -18.06 -26.86
CA TYR A 230 7.86 -18.83 -27.84
C TYR A 230 8.68 -19.02 -29.16
N ASN A 231 9.23 -17.91 -29.67
CA ASN A 231 10.04 -17.93 -30.90
C ASN A 231 11.33 -18.76 -30.74
N LEU A 232 11.97 -18.72 -29.56
CA LEU A 232 13.14 -19.52 -29.23
C LEU A 232 12.80 -21.03 -29.26
N LEU A 233 11.68 -21.42 -28.62
CA LEU A 233 11.24 -22.83 -28.62
C LEU A 233 10.94 -23.35 -30.03
N ILE A 234 10.40 -22.51 -30.92
CA ILE A 234 10.19 -22.87 -32.32
C ILE A 234 11.52 -23.00 -33.05
N ALA A 235 12.47 -22.11 -32.81
CA ALA A 235 13.80 -22.15 -33.38
C ALA A 235 14.56 -23.44 -32.96
N ASP A 236 14.32 -23.91 -31.73
CA ASP A 236 14.85 -25.14 -31.17
C ASP A 236 14.10 -26.43 -31.70
N GLY A 237 13.20 -26.27 -32.68
CA GLY A 237 12.49 -27.38 -33.35
C GLY A 237 11.25 -27.89 -32.61
N ILE A 238 10.77 -27.19 -31.59
CA ILE A 238 9.52 -27.53 -30.88
C ILE A 238 8.32 -27.13 -31.77
N SER A 239 7.34 -28.02 -31.90
CA SER A 239 6.15 -27.71 -32.70
C SER A 239 5.38 -26.49 -32.15
N PRO A 240 4.79 -25.63 -33.01
CA PRO A 240 4.07 -24.44 -32.62
C PRO A 240 2.97 -24.68 -31.57
N SER A 241 2.24 -25.80 -31.68
CA SER A 241 1.21 -26.19 -30.71
C SER A 241 1.81 -26.47 -29.33
N LYS A 242 2.93 -27.23 -29.29
CA LYS A 242 3.62 -27.58 -28.04
C LYS A 242 4.31 -26.34 -27.42
N ALA A 243 4.94 -25.49 -28.21
CA ALA A 243 5.54 -24.24 -27.76
C ALA A 243 4.48 -23.28 -27.19
N SER A 244 3.31 -23.17 -27.86
CA SER A 244 2.17 -22.39 -27.36
C SER A 244 1.66 -22.94 -26.02
N THR A 245 1.55 -24.26 -25.91
CA THR A 245 1.14 -24.93 -24.66
C THR A 245 2.13 -24.64 -23.52
N MET A 246 3.43 -24.65 -23.80
CA MET A 246 4.48 -24.42 -22.81
C MET A 246 4.54 -22.97 -22.32
N ILE A 247 4.22 -21.99 -23.18
CA ILE A 247 4.38 -20.56 -22.86
C ILE A 247 3.05 -19.89 -22.47
N PHE A 248 1.96 -20.23 -23.16
CA PHE A 248 0.66 -19.55 -23.01
C PHE A 248 -0.39 -20.40 -22.32
N ASN A 249 -0.16 -21.71 -22.14
CA ASN A 249 -1.07 -22.50 -21.37
C ASN A 249 -0.90 -22.23 -19.88
N VAL A 250 -2.02 -21.93 -19.30
CA VAL A 250 -2.29 -21.85 -17.89
C VAL A 250 -1.77 -23.11 -17.21
N PRO A 251 -1.07 -23.00 -16.05
CA PRO A 251 -0.96 -24.12 -15.14
C PRO A 251 -2.35 -24.74 -14.97
N GLU A 252 -2.41 -26.06 -14.87
CA GLU A 252 -3.63 -26.87 -14.76
C GLU A 252 -4.81 -26.07 -14.23
N VAL A 253 -5.88 -25.99 -15.03
CA VAL A 253 -7.09 -25.22 -14.73
C VAL A 253 -7.39 -25.40 -13.25
N THR A 254 -7.12 -24.38 -12.47
CA THR A 254 -7.40 -24.42 -11.03
C THR A 254 -8.89 -24.63 -10.94
N ASN A 255 -9.33 -25.80 -10.49
CA ASN A 255 -10.75 -26.05 -10.29
C ASN A 255 -11.30 -24.91 -9.41
N PRO A 256 -12.31 -24.17 -9.90
CA PRO A 256 -12.80 -23.01 -9.18
C PRO A 256 -13.23 -23.43 -7.77
N ASN A 257 -12.61 -22.85 -6.76
CA ASN A 257 -13.05 -23.08 -5.38
C ASN A 257 -14.34 -22.33 -5.13
N MET A 258 -15.46 -23.06 -5.28
CA MET A 258 -16.80 -22.48 -5.17
C MET A 258 -17.04 -21.79 -3.82
N LEU A 259 -16.37 -22.23 -2.74
CA LEU A 259 -16.46 -21.57 -1.45
C LEU A 259 -15.88 -20.15 -1.48
N ILE A 260 -14.73 -19.97 -2.14
CA ILE A 260 -14.10 -18.67 -2.29
C ILE A 260 -14.95 -17.77 -3.19
N ILE A 261 -15.45 -18.30 -4.31
CA ILE A 261 -16.27 -17.53 -5.26
C ILE A 261 -17.55 -17.05 -4.58
N ILE A 262 -18.30 -17.97 -3.97
CA ILE A 262 -19.56 -17.65 -3.29
C ILE A 262 -19.32 -16.69 -2.12
N GLY A 263 -18.32 -16.97 -1.27
CA GLY A 263 -17.95 -16.08 -0.17
C GLY A 263 -17.56 -14.69 -0.64
N SER A 264 -16.89 -14.60 -1.78
CA SER A 264 -16.48 -13.31 -2.40
C SER A 264 -17.67 -12.53 -2.94
N ILE A 265 -18.58 -13.21 -3.62
CA ILE A 265 -19.82 -12.59 -4.15
C ILE A 265 -20.67 -12.09 -2.97
N ILE A 266 -20.86 -12.91 -1.95
CA ILE A 266 -21.60 -12.53 -0.73
C ILE A 266 -20.92 -11.30 -0.09
N PHE A 267 -19.59 -11.31 0.05
CA PHE A 267 -18.86 -10.20 0.64
C PHE A 267 -19.06 -8.89 -0.15
N VAL A 268 -18.93 -8.93 -1.48
CA VAL A 268 -19.12 -7.74 -2.33
C VAL A 268 -20.56 -7.22 -2.23
N ILE A 269 -21.56 -8.10 -2.38
CA ILE A 269 -22.97 -7.71 -2.30
C ILE A 269 -23.30 -7.14 -0.91
N PHE A 270 -22.83 -7.80 0.15
CA PHE A 270 -23.02 -7.36 1.53
C PHE A 270 -22.40 -5.99 1.76
N THR A 271 -21.14 -5.80 1.33
CA THR A 271 -20.42 -4.53 1.49
C THR A 271 -21.09 -3.39 0.74
N LEU A 272 -21.53 -3.63 -0.50
CA LEU A 272 -22.23 -2.63 -1.30
C LEU A 272 -23.62 -2.33 -0.72
N ALA A 273 -24.39 -3.35 -0.35
CA ALA A 273 -25.73 -3.17 0.19
C ALA A 273 -25.73 -2.38 1.51
N ILE A 274 -24.81 -2.69 2.41
CA ILE A 274 -24.69 -1.96 3.68
C ILE A 274 -24.00 -0.60 3.49
N GLY A 275 -22.94 -0.55 2.67
CA GLY A 275 -22.17 0.69 2.46
C GLY A 275 -22.94 1.79 1.73
N THR A 276 -23.88 1.44 0.85
CA THR A 276 -24.77 2.40 0.17
C THR A 276 -26.08 2.66 0.93
N SER A 277 -26.33 1.91 2.01
CA SER A 277 -27.48 2.15 2.88
C SER A 277 -27.18 3.27 3.86
N ASN A 278 -28.23 3.98 4.29
CA ASN A 278 -28.14 4.98 5.37
C ASN A 278 -28.24 4.32 6.76
N ILE A 279 -27.73 3.08 6.91
CA ILE A 279 -27.76 2.36 8.18
C ILE A 279 -26.68 2.95 9.10
N GLU A 280 -27.07 3.29 10.31
CA GLU A 280 -26.15 3.66 11.36
C GLU A 280 -25.17 2.49 11.63
N PHE A 281 -23.90 2.78 11.91
CA PHE A 281 -22.84 1.79 12.08
C PHE A 281 -22.58 0.89 10.85
N SER A 282 -22.83 1.39 9.63
CA SER A 282 -22.59 0.61 8.40
C SER A 282 -21.15 0.10 8.28
N GLN A 283 -20.16 0.87 8.72
CA GLN A 283 -18.74 0.48 8.71
C GLN A 283 -18.46 -0.68 9.66
N GLU A 284 -19.01 -0.62 10.86
CA GLU A 284 -18.88 -1.66 11.90
C GLU A 284 -19.56 -2.96 11.45
N ILE A 285 -20.73 -2.87 10.85
CA ILE A 285 -21.46 -4.02 10.30
C ILE A 285 -20.66 -4.67 9.17
N VAL A 286 -20.11 -3.88 8.25
CA VAL A 286 -19.26 -4.38 7.16
C VAL A 286 -17.98 -4.99 7.71
N PHE A 287 -17.35 -4.38 8.71
CA PHE A 287 -16.15 -4.91 9.36
C PHE A 287 -16.43 -6.27 10.01
N ILE A 288 -17.47 -6.37 10.84
CA ILE A 288 -17.83 -7.61 11.53
C ILE A 288 -18.19 -8.71 10.53
N GLY A 289 -18.97 -8.40 9.50
CA GLY A 289 -19.33 -9.35 8.44
C GLY A 289 -18.10 -9.85 7.67
N SER A 290 -17.19 -8.94 7.29
CA SER A 290 -15.94 -9.28 6.63
C SER A 290 -15.04 -10.15 7.52
N PHE A 291 -14.95 -9.81 8.79
CA PHE A 291 -14.18 -10.55 9.78
C PHE A 291 -14.73 -11.97 9.95
N ALA A 292 -16.05 -12.12 10.07
CA ALA A 292 -16.69 -13.42 10.19
C ALA A 292 -16.47 -14.31 8.94
N ILE A 293 -16.55 -13.73 7.72
CA ILE A 293 -16.29 -14.46 6.47
C ILE A 293 -14.82 -14.93 6.43
N ILE A 294 -13.88 -14.03 6.68
CA ILE A 294 -12.45 -14.36 6.62
C ILE A 294 -12.06 -15.37 7.70
N LEU A 295 -12.57 -15.22 8.93
CA LEU A 295 -12.36 -16.21 9.99
C LEU A 295 -12.91 -17.58 9.61
N THR A 296 -14.10 -17.65 9.06
CA THR A 296 -14.70 -18.92 8.61
C THR A 296 -13.80 -19.61 7.59
N LEU A 297 -13.28 -18.85 6.63
CA LEU A 297 -12.36 -19.37 5.62
C LEU A 297 -11.02 -19.80 6.24
N LEU A 298 -10.47 -19.00 7.15
CA LEU A 298 -9.24 -19.32 7.87
C LEU A 298 -9.39 -20.60 8.72
N PHE A 299 -10.50 -20.75 9.43
CA PHE A 299 -10.78 -21.96 10.20
C PHE A 299 -10.94 -23.19 9.30
N LYS A 300 -11.67 -23.11 8.19
CA LYS A 300 -11.81 -24.22 7.24
C LYS A 300 -10.46 -24.62 6.65
N LEU A 301 -9.64 -23.66 6.22
CA LEU A 301 -8.31 -23.93 5.69
C LEU A 301 -7.37 -24.51 6.77
N SER A 302 -7.48 -24.04 8.00
CA SER A 302 -6.64 -24.54 9.10
C SER A 302 -6.93 -25.99 9.49
N ASN A 303 -8.08 -26.56 9.08
CA ASN A 303 -8.39 -27.98 9.31
C ASN A 303 -7.53 -28.92 8.49
N GLU A 304 -6.88 -28.44 7.41
CA GLU A 304 -5.88 -29.19 6.65
C GLU A 304 -4.52 -29.34 7.37
N LEU A 305 -4.35 -28.60 8.50
CA LEU A 305 -3.11 -28.59 9.26
C LEU A 305 -3.23 -29.52 10.48
N ASP A 306 -2.08 -30.04 10.93
CA ASP A 306 -2.02 -30.73 12.20
C ASP A 306 -2.32 -29.78 13.37
N LEU A 307 -2.67 -30.32 14.54
CA LEU A 307 -3.10 -29.53 15.70
C LEU A 307 -2.05 -28.52 16.17
N LYS A 308 -0.75 -28.85 16.07
CA LYS A 308 0.36 -27.98 16.46
C LYS A 308 0.51 -26.82 15.47
N ALA A 309 0.53 -27.11 14.18
CA ALA A 309 0.61 -26.09 13.14
C ALA A 309 -0.61 -25.16 13.15
N LYS A 310 -1.82 -25.72 13.37
CA LYS A 310 -3.06 -24.94 13.51
C LYS A 310 -2.99 -23.95 14.69
N ARG A 311 -2.56 -24.40 15.86
CA ARG A 311 -2.41 -23.52 17.04
C ARG A 311 -1.36 -22.42 16.79
N MET A 312 -0.24 -22.78 16.18
CA MET A 312 0.82 -21.82 15.85
C MET A 312 0.34 -20.78 14.82
N LEU A 313 -0.38 -21.22 13.78
CA LEU A 313 -0.96 -20.34 12.77
C LEU A 313 -1.94 -19.33 13.41
N LEU A 314 -2.92 -19.83 14.17
CA LEU A 314 -3.94 -18.98 14.79
C LEU A 314 -3.34 -18.03 15.82
N GLY A 315 -2.42 -18.50 16.66
CA GLY A 315 -1.74 -17.65 17.64
C GLY A 315 -0.92 -16.54 16.98
N THR A 316 -0.17 -16.85 15.93
CA THR A 316 0.59 -15.82 15.19
C THR A 316 -0.34 -14.86 14.45
N ALA A 317 -1.43 -15.34 13.87
CA ALA A 317 -2.42 -14.50 13.21
C ALA A 317 -3.04 -13.48 14.18
N ILE A 318 -3.39 -13.90 15.40
CA ILE A 318 -3.93 -13.01 16.45
C ILE A 318 -2.90 -11.91 16.80
N ILE A 319 -1.63 -12.28 17.00
CA ILE A 319 -0.56 -11.32 17.34
C ILE A 319 -0.38 -10.30 16.20
N ILE A 320 -0.33 -10.76 14.96
CA ILE A 320 -0.20 -9.88 13.79
C ILE A 320 -1.42 -8.96 13.66
N PHE A 321 -2.62 -9.51 13.86
CA PHE A 321 -3.85 -8.73 13.80
C PHE A 321 -3.85 -7.62 14.86
N ALA A 322 -3.58 -7.97 16.12
CA ALA A 322 -3.52 -7.01 17.21
C ALA A 322 -2.48 -5.90 16.95
N PHE A 323 -1.28 -6.27 16.49
CA PHE A 323 -0.23 -5.31 16.15
C PHE A 323 -0.64 -4.35 15.01
N ARG A 324 -1.29 -4.85 13.96
CA ARG A 324 -1.69 -4.04 12.79
C ARG A 324 -3.00 -3.27 12.99
N ALA A 325 -3.84 -3.70 13.93
CA ALA A 325 -5.12 -3.05 14.23
C ALA A 325 -5.01 -1.87 15.20
N MET A 326 -3.80 -1.53 15.64
CA MET A 326 -3.58 -0.36 16.52
C MET A 326 -4.01 0.92 15.81
N PRO A 327 -4.92 1.71 16.40
CA PRO A 327 -5.33 3.00 15.84
C PRO A 327 -4.19 4.02 15.93
N GLY A 328 -4.21 4.99 15.02
CA GLY A 328 -3.28 6.13 15.03
C GLY A 328 -4.00 7.45 15.33
N VAL A 329 -3.26 8.55 15.29
CA VAL A 329 -3.80 9.90 15.49
C VAL A 329 -4.64 10.41 14.31
N GLY A 330 -4.56 9.78 13.17
CA GLY A 330 -5.30 10.18 11.96
C GLY A 330 -4.77 11.48 11.34
N GLN A 331 -5.64 12.18 10.63
CA GLN A 331 -5.29 13.41 9.91
C GLN A 331 -4.96 14.58 10.84
N GLY A 332 -5.45 14.55 12.07
CA GLY A 332 -5.14 15.57 13.07
C GLY A 332 -3.64 15.73 13.31
N GLY A 333 -2.89 14.62 13.32
CA GLY A 333 -1.43 14.66 13.43
C GLY A 333 -0.78 15.44 12.30
N SER A 334 -1.15 15.17 11.05
CA SER A 334 -0.62 15.91 9.89
C SER A 334 -1.03 17.38 9.90
N TRP A 335 -2.23 17.72 10.35
CA TRP A 335 -2.65 19.11 10.49
C TRP A 335 -1.83 19.84 11.54
N PHE A 336 -1.56 19.21 12.67
CA PHE A 336 -0.68 19.75 13.70
C PHE A 336 0.74 20.00 13.18
N GLU A 337 1.31 19.05 12.43
CA GLU A 337 2.62 19.20 11.81
C GLU A 337 2.68 20.40 10.85
N ILE A 338 1.61 20.62 10.07
CA ILE A 338 1.53 21.73 9.13
C ILE A 338 1.31 23.07 9.86
N ASP A 339 0.31 23.13 10.75
CA ASP A 339 -0.14 24.40 11.34
C ASP A 339 0.73 24.86 12.50
N VAL A 340 1.17 23.93 13.35
CA VAL A 340 1.90 24.26 14.59
C VAL A 340 3.42 24.13 14.40
N LEU A 341 3.88 23.05 13.74
CA LEU A 341 5.31 22.83 13.52
C LEU A 341 5.82 23.52 12.24
N GLY A 342 4.93 24.02 11.38
CA GLY A 342 5.28 24.75 10.17
C GLY A 342 5.92 23.87 9.09
N PHE A 343 5.51 22.59 8.99
CA PHE A 343 6.01 21.67 7.98
C PHE A 343 5.28 21.91 6.66
N ASP A 344 6.01 22.40 5.68
CA ASP A 344 5.52 22.64 4.33
C ASP A 344 5.69 21.40 3.42
N GLN A 345 5.22 21.51 2.18
CA GLN A 345 5.28 20.44 1.20
C GLN A 345 6.71 20.02 0.88
N GLU A 346 7.63 20.98 0.80
CA GLU A 346 9.04 20.74 0.55
C GLU A 346 9.65 19.90 1.68
N PHE A 347 9.44 20.31 2.93
CA PHE A 347 9.98 19.62 4.09
C PHE A 347 9.41 18.20 4.26
N LEU A 348 8.09 18.01 4.07
CA LEU A 348 7.50 16.68 4.11
C LEU A 348 8.03 15.79 2.98
N SER A 349 8.34 16.35 1.81
CA SER A 349 8.97 15.62 0.70
C SER A 349 10.40 15.21 1.04
N LEU A 350 11.15 16.07 1.72
CA LEU A 350 12.49 15.77 2.22
C LEU A 350 12.46 14.62 3.26
N LEU A 351 11.53 14.65 4.20
CA LEU A 351 11.33 13.55 5.16
C LEU A 351 11.02 12.24 4.43
N GLY A 352 10.13 12.27 3.43
CA GLY A 352 9.81 11.11 2.60
C GLY A 352 11.02 10.56 1.82
N LEU A 353 11.89 11.43 1.34
CA LEU A 353 13.15 11.06 0.66
C LEU A 353 14.09 10.33 1.63
N ILE A 354 14.33 10.90 2.80
CA ILE A 354 15.18 10.32 3.87
C ILE A 354 14.58 8.97 4.29
N ALA A 355 13.28 8.92 4.55
CA ALA A 355 12.58 7.70 4.95
C ALA A 355 12.73 6.59 3.91
N SER A 356 12.48 6.87 2.65
CA SER A 356 12.56 5.87 1.57
C SER A 356 13.98 5.35 1.38
N PHE A 357 14.96 6.24 1.38
CA PHE A 357 16.38 5.87 1.24
C PHE A 357 16.86 4.99 2.40
N LEU A 358 16.58 5.39 3.63
CA LEU A 358 16.98 4.64 4.81
C LEU A 358 16.20 3.33 4.98
N THR A 359 14.95 3.27 4.53
CA THR A 359 14.18 2.01 4.50
C THR A 359 14.83 1.00 3.55
N ILE A 360 15.30 1.42 2.37
CA ILE A 360 16.04 0.52 1.46
C ILE A 360 17.30 -0.01 2.15
N ILE A 361 18.08 0.86 2.79
CA ILE A 361 19.28 0.44 3.56
C ILE A 361 18.86 -0.52 4.67
N GLY A 362 17.81 -0.19 5.41
CA GLY A 362 17.28 -1.00 6.51
C GLY A 362 16.92 -2.43 6.09
N ILE A 363 16.32 -2.61 4.92
CA ILE A 363 16.00 -3.94 4.38
C ILE A 363 17.25 -4.82 4.29
N PHE A 364 18.37 -4.28 3.82
CA PHE A 364 19.60 -5.04 3.65
C PHE A 364 20.34 -5.23 4.98
N VAL A 365 20.42 -4.21 5.81
CA VAL A 365 21.14 -4.25 7.10
C VAL A 365 20.42 -5.12 8.12
N LEU A 366 19.08 -5.02 8.19
CA LEU A 366 18.28 -5.76 9.17
C LEU A 366 17.80 -7.13 8.67
N ARG A 367 18.20 -7.53 7.47
CA ARG A 367 17.89 -8.86 6.90
C ARG A 367 18.22 -10.01 7.86
N PRO A 368 19.41 -10.07 8.51
CA PRO A 368 19.72 -11.14 9.45
C PRO A 368 18.76 -11.19 10.66
N LEU A 369 18.26 -10.04 11.12
CA LEU A 369 17.25 -9.96 12.17
C LEU A 369 15.92 -10.56 11.68
N MET A 370 15.49 -10.23 10.49
CA MET A 370 14.26 -10.73 9.88
C MET A 370 14.31 -12.25 9.62
N GLU A 371 15.44 -12.77 9.16
CA GLU A 371 15.60 -14.21 8.85
C GLU A 371 15.71 -15.10 10.09
N LYS A 372 16.35 -14.60 11.17
CA LYS A 372 16.67 -15.42 12.36
C LYS A 372 15.66 -15.29 13.49
N SER A 373 14.80 -14.28 13.48
CA SER A 373 13.87 -14.02 14.57
C SER A 373 12.48 -14.60 14.29
N SER A 374 11.80 -15.06 15.36
CA SER A 374 10.39 -15.42 15.28
C SER A 374 9.52 -14.18 15.09
N MET A 375 8.32 -14.34 14.53
CA MET A 375 7.36 -13.24 14.37
C MET A 375 7.05 -12.54 15.69
N THR A 376 6.81 -13.29 16.75
CA THR A 376 6.55 -12.74 18.09
C THR A 376 7.72 -11.87 18.57
N LYS A 377 8.97 -12.34 18.42
CA LYS A 377 10.15 -11.56 18.80
C LYS A 377 10.28 -10.27 18.00
N LEU A 378 10.03 -10.32 16.69
CA LEU A 378 10.07 -9.14 15.82
C LEU A 378 9.00 -8.12 16.22
N ILE A 379 7.76 -8.56 16.46
CA ILE A 379 6.67 -7.68 16.89
C ILE A 379 7.00 -7.03 18.25
N VAL A 380 7.53 -7.78 19.21
CA VAL A 380 7.95 -7.21 20.50
C VAL A 380 9.04 -6.15 20.31
N ILE A 381 10.09 -6.43 19.51
CA ILE A 381 11.15 -5.46 19.22
C ILE A 381 10.56 -4.21 18.57
N LEU A 382 9.69 -4.35 17.57
CA LEU A 382 9.09 -3.22 16.86
C LEU A 382 8.13 -2.43 17.75
N SER A 383 7.38 -3.08 18.63
CA SER A 383 6.49 -2.39 19.58
C SER A 383 7.30 -1.55 20.57
N ILE A 384 8.40 -2.10 21.11
CA ILE A 384 9.30 -1.37 22.02
C ILE A 384 9.96 -0.20 21.25
N ALA A 385 10.53 -0.46 20.09
CA ALA A 385 11.17 0.58 19.28
C ALA A 385 10.15 1.69 18.88
N GLY A 386 8.95 1.32 18.45
CA GLY A 386 7.88 2.26 18.11
C GLY A 386 7.47 3.13 19.31
N SER A 387 7.42 2.55 20.53
CA SER A 387 7.17 3.33 21.73
C SER A 387 8.24 4.36 22.05
N PHE A 388 9.50 4.10 21.67
CA PHE A 388 10.57 5.09 21.79
C PHE A 388 10.52 6.15 20.67
N PHE A 389 10.20 5.75 19.45
CA PHE A 389 10.19 6.68 18.30
C PHE A 389 8.98 7.62 18.31
N ILE A 390 7.91 7.31 19.02
CA ILE A 390 6.80 8.27 19.20
C ILE A 390 7.13 9.38 20.21
N LEU A 391 8.09 9.17 21.12
CA LEU A 391 8.42 10.16 22.16
C LEU A 391 8.84 11.53 21.62
N PRO A 392 9.66 11.67 20.56
CA PRO A 392 9.97 12.98 19.99
C PRO A 392 8.74 13.72 19.48
N SER A 393 7.76 13.02 18.85
CA SER A 393 6.51 13.61 18.39
C SER A 393 5.66 14.10 19.57
N ILE A 394 5.55 13.29 20.64
CA ILE A 394 4.88 13.69 21.87
C ILE A 394 5.59 14.89 22.51
N ALA A 395 6.91 14.88 22.57
CA ALA A 395 7.69 15.97 23.10
C ALA A 395 7.50 17.28 22.31
N MET A 396 7.42 17.20 20.97
CA MET A 396 7.12 18.35 20.11
C MET A 396 5.71 18.90 20.37
N PHE A 397 4.72 18.02 20.62
CA PHE A 397 3.38 18.44 20.97
C PHE A 397 3.35 19.28 22.26
N TYR A 398 4.17 18.94 23.26
CA TYR A 398 4.33 19.72 24.48
C TYR A 398 5.35 20.87 24.39
N GLY A 399 5.73 21.29 23.18
CA GLY A 399 6.61 22.46 22.97
C GLY A 399 8.10 22.20 23.23
N PHE A 400 8.54 20.95 23.35
CA PHE A 400 9.95 20.63 23.59
C PHE A 400 10.90 21.21 22.51
N HIS A 401 10.44 21.28 21.27
CA HIS A 401 11.17 21.88 20.16
C HIS A 401 11.45 23.37 20.36
N GLU A 402 10.58 24.12 21.04
CA GLU A 402 10.81 25.52 21.37
C GLU A 402 11.90 25.66 22.44
N PHE A 403 11.87 24.78 23.44
CA PHE A 403 12.88 24.74 24.49
C PHE A 403 14.25 24.39 23.93
N THR A 404 14.35 23.33 23.11
CA THR A 404 15.62 22.94 22.48
C THR A 404 16.14 24.00 21.53
N SER A 405 15.29 24.65 20.74
CA SER A 405 15.65 25.74 19.85
C SER A 405 16.24 26.93 20.61
N LYS A 406 15.66 27.30 21.74
CA LYS A 406 16.20 28.40 22.60
C LYS A 406 17.59 28.10 23.15
N ILE A 407 17.82 26.87 23.63
CA ILE A 407 19.14 26.47 24.22
C ILE A 407 20.20 26.33 23.15
N THR A 408 19.83 25.89 21.94
CA THR A 408 20.77 25.62 20.86
C THR A 408 20.88 26.76 19.84
N ASN A 409 20.36 27.94 20.14
CA ASN A 409 20.31 29.08 19.22
C ASN A 409 19.69 28.74 17.86
N GLY A 410 18.59 27.98 17.86
CA GLY A 410 17.85 27.59 16.66
C GLY A 410 18.33 26.31 15.95
N LEU A 411 19.39 25.66 16.43
CA LEU A 411 19.94 24.47 15.75
C LEU A 411 19.04 23.26 15.90
N VAL A 412 18.48 23.03 17.09
CA VAL A 412 17.58 21.89 17.38
C VAL A 412 16.15 22.39 17.46
N ASP A 413 15.58 22.66 16.31
CA ASP A 413 14.18 23.05 16.13
C ASP A 413 13.28 21.84 15.80
N ALA A 414 11.99 22.05 15.49
CA ALA A 414 11.04 21.02 15.13
C ALA A 414 11.49 20.23 13.87
N ARG A 415 12.07 20.92 12.88
CA ARG A 415 12.53 20.27 11.63
C ARG A 415 13.71 19.35 11.90
N PHE A 416 14.67 19.76 12.71
CA PHE A 416 15.80 18.92 13.12
C PHE A 416 15.32 17.66 13.85
N ILE A 417 14.39 17.80 14.82
CA ILE A 417 13.84 16.67 15.59
C ILE A 417 13.13 15.70 14.65
N ALA A 418 12.33 16.21 13.71
CA ALA A 418 11.60 15.38 12.74
C ALA A 418 12.55 14.60 11.82
N ILE A 419 13.63 15.25 11.29
CA ILE A 419 14.64 14.58 10.47
C ILE A 419 15.33 13.46 11.26
N PHE A 420 15.74 13.75 12.50
CA PHE A 420 16.43 12.78 13.36
C PHE A 420 15.53 11.58 13.68
N ASN A 421 14.26 11.83 14.03
CA ASN A 421 13.28 10.78 14.29
C ASN A 421 13.03 9.91 13.04
N THR A 422 12.82 10.55 11.90
CA THR A 422 12.66 9.86 10.60
C THR A 422 13.87 8.99 10.28
N ALA A 423 15.07 9.48 10.52
CA ALA A 423 16.30 8.74 10.27
C ALA A 423 16.44 7.49 11.16
N LEU A 424 15.97 7.55 12.40
CA LEU A 424 16.00 6.39 13.31
C LEU A 424 14.91 5.37 13.03
N GLU A 425 13.71 5.81 12.70
CA GLU A 425 12.53 4.95 12.50
C GLU A 425 12.54 4.25 11.14
N SER A 426 12.91 4.96 10.09
CA SER A 426 12.75 4.50 8.70
C SER A 426 13.41 3.16 8.39
N PRO A 427 14.62 2.81 8.91
CA PRO A 427 15.20 1.50 8.66
C PRO A 427 14.33 0.33 9.13
N LEU A 428 13.44 0.55 10.10
CA LEU A 428 12.54 -0.46 10.64
C LEU A 428 11.24 -0.62 9.83
N GLY A 429 10.93 0.29 8.92
CA GLY A 429 9.64 0.36 8.22
C GLY A 429 9.21 -0.92 7.50
N GLN A 430 10.15 -1.78 7.07
CA GLN A 430 9.85 -3.06 6.41
C GLN A 430 10.14 -4.29 7.26
N VAL A 431 10.63 -4.11 8.50
CA VAL A 431 11.04 -5.23 9.37
C VAL A 431 9.85 -6.10 9.79
N SER A 432 8.65 -5.55 9.89
CA SER A 432 7.44 -6.34 10.14
C SER A 432 6.87 -6.94 8.86
N MET A 433 6.84 -6.18 7.77
CA MET A 433 6.12 -6.56 6.56
C MET A 433 6.75 -7.74 5.83
N ILE A 434 8.07 -7.75 5.66
CA ILE A 434 8.79 -8.83 4.97
C ILE A 434 8.64 -10.16 5.72
N PRO A 435 8.86 -10.26 7.04
CA PRO A 435 8.63 -11.49 7.78
C PRO A 435 7.15 -11.93 7.82
N ILE A 436 6.18 -11.00 7.85
CA ILE A 436 4.75 -11.36 7.76
C ILE A 436 4.47 -12.10 6.46
N LEU A 437 4.94 -11.58 5.33
CA LEU A 437 4.77 -12.24 4.03
C LEU A 437 5.48 -13.59 3.96
N ALA A 438 6.69 -13.67 4.51
CA ALA A 438 7.43 -14.93 4.60
C ALA A 438 6.70 -15.95 5.48
N TRP A 439 6.15 -15.52 6.62
CA TRP A 439 5.33 -16.36 7.49
C TRP A 439 4.08 -16.87 6.77
N ILE A 440 3.35 -16.00 6.06
CA ILE A 440 2.19 -16.40 5.26
C ILE A 440 2.58 -17.48 4.25
N ALA A 441 3.67 -17.28 3.50
CA ALA A 441 4.14 -18.23 2.50
C ALA A 441 4.58 -19.58 3.08
N GLN A 442 5.15 -19.59 4.28
CA GLN A 442 5.61 -20.81 4.96
C GLN A 442 4.49 -21.59 5.67
N SER A 443 3.43 -20.90 6.08
CA SER A 443 2.31 -21.51 6.81
C SER A 443 1.39 -22.33 5.92
N ALA A 444 1.49 -22.17 4.61
CA ALA A 444 0.59 -22.79 3.65
C ALA A 444 1.01 -24.22 3.28
N PRO A 445 0.08 -25.20 3.30
CA PRO A 445 0.29 -26.53 2.72
C PRO A 445 0.64 -26.44 1.23
N ASN A 446 1.43 -27.39 0.71
CA ASN A 446 1.92 -27.33 -0.68
C ASN A 446 0.80 -27.27 -1.73
N HIS A 447 -0.32 -27.93 -1.47
CA HIS A 447 -1.48 -28.00 -2.38
C HIS A 447 -2.46 -26.82 -2.23
N LEU A 448 -2.31 -25.96 -1.19
CA LEU A 448 -3.20 -24.83 -0.91
C LEU A 448 -2.46 -23.48 -0.77
N LYS A 449 -1.22 -23.39 -1.26
CA LYS A 449 -0.36 -22.21 -1.03
C LYS A 449 -1.00 -20.89 -1.44
N ALA A 450 -1.56 -20.81 -2.64
CA ALA A 450 -2.16 -19.60 -3.16
C ALA A 450 -3.40 -19.17 -2.33
N THR A 451 -4.28 -20.12 -2.03
CA THR A 451 -5.48 -19.87 -1.22
C THR A 451 -5.13 -19.44 0.20
N PHE A 452 -4.18 -20.12 0.85
CA PHE A 452 -3.71 -19.77 2.18
C PHE A 452 -3.09 -18.37 2.22
N PHE A 453 -2.21 -18.08 1.25
CA PHE A 453 -1.60 -16.76 1.12
C PHE A 453 -2.67 -15.67 0.97
N ALA A 454 -3.63 -15.87 0.10
CA ALA A 454 -4.69 -14.91 -0.16
C ALA A 454 -5.57 -14.66 1.08
N VAL A 455 -5.98 -15.70 1.79
CA VAL A 455 -6.81 -15.58 3.02
C VAL A 455 -6.04 -14.86 4.12
N LEU A 456 -4.78 -15.25 4.37
CA LEU A 456 -3.96 -14.61 5.41
C LEU A 456 -3.61 -13.16 5.05
N ALA A 457 -3.35 -12.86 3.78
CA ALA A 457 -3.13 -11.49 3.32
C ALA A 457 -4.40 -10.64 3.52
N SER A 458 -5.58 -11.16 3.18
CA SER A 458 -6.85 -10.47 3.44
C SER A 458 -7.11 -10.27 4.93
N PHE A 459 -6.78 -11.25 5.77
CA PHE A 459 -6.88 -11.14 7.23
C PHE A 459 -5.97 -10.02 7.78
N THR A 460 -4.72 -9.96 7.32
CA THR A 460 -3.79 -8.90 7.74
C THR A 460 -4.18 -7.51 7.23
N ASN A 461 -4.83 -7.43 6.07
CA ASN A 461 -5.35 -6.17 5.54
C ASN A 461 -6.63 -5.72 6.27
N LEU A 462 -7.47 -6.67 6.70
CA LEU A 462 -8.62 -6.36 7.54
C LEU A 462 -8.22 -5.75 8.88
N ALA A 463 -7.05 -6.10 9.43
CA ALA A 463 -6.51 -5.46 10.62
C ALA A 463 -6.24 -3.94 10.41
N LEU A 464 -5.82 -3.52 9.22
CA LEU A 464 -5.69 -2.09 8.89
C LEU A 464 -7.04 -1.39 8.81
N SER A 465 -8.10 -2.08 8.35
CA SER A 465 -9.46 -1.55 8.39
C SER A 465 -9.94 -1.38 9.84
N ALA A 466 -9.58 -2.30 10.74
CA ALA A 466 -9.83 -2.15 12.18
C ALA A 466 -9.07 -0.94 12.76
N SER A 467 -7.81 -0.71 12.36
CA SER A 467 -7.02 0.46 12.74
C SER A 467 -7.72 1.76 12.34
N ASN A 468 -8.17 1.88 11.09
CA ASN A 468 -8.90 3.07 10.61
C ASN A 468 -10.21 3.29 11.36
N LEU A 469 -10.94 2.21 11.67
CA LEU A 469 -12.16 2.28 12.45
C LEU A 469 -11.89 2.73 13.91
N GLY A 470 -10.83 2.19 14.51
CA GLY A 470 -10.35 2.63 15.83
C GLY A 470 -9.93 4.10 15.83
N THR A 471 -9.22 4.56 14.80
CA THR A 471 -8.84 5.98 14.62
C THR A 471 -10.08 6.88 14.50
N LYS A 472 -11.12 6.44 13.77
CA LYS A 472 -12.40 7.16 13.70
C LYS A 472 -12.98 7.37 15.11
N TYR A 473 -13.04 6.31 15.93
CA TYR A 473 -13.58 6.40 17.28
C TYR A 473 -12.72 7.28 18.20
N LEU A 474 -11.39 7.18 18.10
CA LEU A 474 -10.51 8.08 18.85
C LEU A 474 -10.76 9.53 18.47
N ASN A 475 -10.89 9.84 17.17
CA ASN A 475 -11.18 11.21 16.73
C ASN A 475 -12.62 11.67 17.04
N GLN A 476 -13.54 10.77 17.40
CA GLN A 476 -14.86 11.14 17.95
C GLN A 476 -14.78 11.53 19.43
N ILE A 477 -13.90 10.88 20.19
CA ILE A 477 -13.70 11.13 21.63
C ILE A 477 -12.79 12.36 21.80
N TYR A 478 -11.67 12.38 21.10
CA TYR A 478 -10.67 13.43 21.09
C TYR A 478 -10.85 14.28 19.83
N VAL A 479 -11.61 15.36 19.95
CA VAL A 479 -12.01 16.15 18.80
C VAL A 479 -10.91 17.12 18.40
N ILE A 480 -10.35 16.89 17.22
CA ILE A 480 -9.32 17.74 16.63
C ILE A 480 -9.93 18.52 15.49
N THR A 481 -9.79 19.83 15.51
CA THR A 481 -10.26 20.72 14.45
C THR A 481 -9.10 21.48 13.83
N ARG A 482 -9.20 21.75 12.52
CA ARG A 482 -8.35 22.67 11.78
C ARG A 482 -9.07 24.00 11.57
N GLU A 483 -8.31 25.04 11.27
CA GLU A 483 -8.90 26.32 10.92
C GLU A 483 -9.68 26.20 9.59
N VAL A 484 -10.94 26.58 9.60
CA VAL A 484 -11.80 26.69 8.43
C VAL A 484 -12.28 28.13 8.32
N LYS A 485 -12.04 28.77 7.17
CA LYS A 485 -12.47 30.15 6.89
C LYS A 485 -13.69 30.18 6.00
N THR A 486 -14.53 31.19 6.18
CA THR A 486 -15.63 31.53 5.27
C THR A 486 -15.08 32.15 3.97
N ASN A 487 -15.91 32.25 2.94
CA ASN A 487 -15.56 32.96 1.70
C ASN A 487 -15.19 34.44 1.90
N LEU A 488 -15.56 35.03 3.04
CA LEU A 488 -15.25 36.40 3.41
C LEU A 488 -13.96 36.51 4.26
N GLY A 489 -13.31 35.37 4.56
CA GLY A 489 -12.07 35.33 5.35
C GLY A 489 -12.27 35.22 6.85
N ASP A 490 -13.52 35.22 7.36
CA ASP A 490 -13.80 35.04 8.77
C ASP A 490 -13.58 33.57 9.18
N ILE A 491 -13.09 33.35 10.40
CA ILE A 491 -12.89 32.00 10.96
C ILE A 491 -14.27 31.40 11.27
N LYS A 492 -14.60 30.30 10.53
CA LYS A 492 -15.80 29.48 10.74
C LYS A 492 -15.58 28.43 11.84
N ILE A 493 -14.43 27.77 11.81
CA ILE A 493 -13.99 26.78 12.79
C ILE A 493 -12.55 27.14 13.18
N PRO A 494 -12.25 27.39 14.47
CA PRO A 494 -10.86 27.58 14.89
C PRO A 494 -10.07 26.27 14.89
N ALA A 495 -8.77 26.36 14.70
CA ALA A 495 -7.87 25.22 14.90
C ALA A 495 -7.81 24.91 16.41
N ASP A 496 -8.01 23.64 16.74
CA ASP A 496 -7.85 23.12 18.11
C ASP A 496 -7.16 21.75 18.05
N TYR A 497 -5.96 21.69 18.59
CA TYR A 497 -5.12 20.49 18.67
C TYR A 497 -4.90 20.04 20.11
N SER A 498 -5.65 20.61 21.08
CA SER A 498 -5.45 20.33 22.51
C SER A 498 -5.68 18.88 22.90
N GLU A 499 -6.49 18.16 22.11
CA GLU A 499 -6.85 16.76 22.34
C GLU A 499 -6.04 15.78 21.47
N LEU A 500 -5.01 16.26 20.75
CA LEU A 500 -4.16 15.41 19.92
C LEU A 500 -3.27 14.50 20.77
#